data_275f0642d2e294825c44f6fafce6aac1
#
_entry.id   275f0642d2e294825c44f6fafce6aac1
#
_cell.length_a   1.000
_cell.length_b   1.000
_cell.length_c   1.000
_cell.angle_alpha   90.00
_cell.angle_beta   90.00
_cell.angle_gamma   90.00
#
_symmetry.space_group_name_H-M   'P 1'
#
loop_
_entity.id
_entity.type
_entity.pdbx_description
1 polymer ?
#
loop_
_entity_poly.entity_id
_entity_poly.type
_entity_poly.pdbx_seq_one_letter_code
_entity_poly.pdbx_strand_id
1 'polypeptide(L)'
;MVGLLSIAAVSASACAVQESNTYPVETFSEMHYSQSFKSQEPPRLAPPADSVVFSSAGDPDQVLVVPDKQERAYDPVVAGNLFRVNCSVCHGIGGHGDGKIVRHLTSTASYWATTNDGTPYIAPPDLVESAATRLTDHDTMVAFVTSGARVMPPFGKLLSEEDIREIVNYIFDAEAGLSGR
;
A
#
# COMPACT_ATOMS: atom_id res chain seq x y z
N MET A 1 -25.00 44.35 -26.71
CA MET A 1 -25.48 43.05 -26.23
C MET A 1 -24.78 41.86 -26.85
N VAL A 2 -24.37 41.87 -28.13
CA VAL A 2 -23.68 40.76 -28.81
C VAL A 2 -22.31 40.44 -28.17
N GLY A 3 -21.52 41.45 -27.76
CA GLY A 3 -20.21 41.23 -27.15
C GLY A 3 -20.23 40.53 -25.79
N LEU A 4 -21.25 40.79 -24.97
CA LEU A 4 -21.41 40.14 -23.66
C LEU A 4 -21.79 38.66 -23.79
N LEU A 5 -22.59 38.32 -24.79
CA LEU A 5 -22.97 36.93 -25.10
C LEU A 5 -21.77 36.11 -25.59
N SER A 6 -20.89 36.75 -26.40
CA SER A 6 -19.67 36.08 -26.88
C SER A 6 -18.67 35.77 -25.75
N ILE A 7 -18.51 36.70 -24.81
CA ILE A 7 -17.62 36.47 -23.65
C ILE A 7 -18.19 35.39 -22.73
N ALA A 8 -19.51 35.36 -22.50
CA ALA A 8 -20.14 34.31 -21.71
C ALA A 8 -20.04 32.92 -22.36
N ALA A 9 -20.11 32.81 -23.67
CA ALA A 9 -19.96 31.56 -24.40
C ALA A 9 -18.52 31.01 -24.34
N VAL A 10 -17.50 31.89 -24.41
CA VAL A 10 -16.09 31.49 -24.27
C VAL A 10 -15.77 31.06 -22.84
N SER A 11 -16.36 31.74 -21.84
CA SER A 11 -16.17 31.36 -20.43
C SER A 11 -16.84 30.02 -20.08
N ALA A 12 -17.99 29.73 -20.69
CA ALA A 12 -18.68 28.45 -20.47
C ALA A 12 -17.96 27.25 -21.12
N SER A 13 -17.29 27.47 -22.26
CA SER A 13 -16.51 26.42 -22.91
C SER A 13 -15.20 26.09 -22.18
N ALA A 14 -14.66 27.01 -21.37
CA ALA A 14 -13.48 26.74 -20.56
C ALA A 14 -13.73 25.75 -19.39
N CYS A 15 -14.99 25.61 -18.96
CA CYS A 15 -15.39 24.65 -17.94
C CYS A 15 -15.66 23.22 -18.46
N ALA A 16 -15.65 23.04 -19.79
CA ALA A 16 -15.90 21.76 -20.44
C ALA A 16 -14.61 20.94 -20.66
N VAL A 17 -13.48 21.36 -20.10
CA VAL A 17 -12.25 20.58 -20.13
C VAL A 17 -12.44 19.38 -19.19
N GLN A 18 -12.58 18.22 -19.79
CA GLN A 18 -12.66 16.95 -19.08
C GLN A 18 -11.46 16.83 -18.14
N GLU A 19 -11.71 16.54 -16.87
CA GLU A 19 -10.66 16.24 -15.90
C GLU A 19 -9.84 15.04 -16.38
N SER A 20 -8.78 15.33 -17.09
CA SER A 20 -7.71 14.36 -17.29
C SER A 20 -6.64 14.66 -16.23
N ASN A 21 -6.11 13.65 -15.57
CA ASN A 21 -4.94 13.80 -14.67
C ASN A 21 -3.67 14.25 -15.43
N THR A 22 -3.84 14.84 -16.58
CA THR A 22 -2.84 15.34 -17.51
C THR A 22 -2.93 16.87 -17.52
N TYR A 23 -1.95 17.53 -18.07
CA TYR A 23 -1.91 18.99 -18.16
C TYR A 23 -3.16 19.55 -18.88
N PRO A 24 -3.74 20.66 -18.40
CA PRO A 24 -5.00 21.22 -18.92
C PRO A 24 -4.92 21.63 -20.39
N VAL A 25 -3.74 21.77 -20.95
CA VAL A 25 -3.51 22.02 -22.37
C VAL A 25 -2.37 21.13 -22.85
N GLU A 26 -2.69 20.15 -23.67
CA GLU A 26 -1.68 19.34 -24.34
C GLU A 26 -1.20 20.02 -25.61
N THR A 27 0.01 20.54 -25.56
CA THR A 27 0.66 21.10 -26.74
C THR A 27 1.29 19.99 -27.58
N PHE A 28 1.75 18.93 -26.95
CA PHE A 28 2.32 17.73 -27.57
C PHE A 28 1.81 16.51 -26.82
N SER A 29 1.02 15.69 -27.48
CA SER A 29 0.42 14.49 -26.88
C SER A 29 1.30 13.24 -27.00
N GLU A 30 2.45 13.36 -27.68
CA GLU A 30 3.35 12.22 -27.87
C GLU A 30 3.78 11.66 -26.53
N MET A 31 3.61 10.37 -26.34
CA MET A 31 3.97 9.62 -25.14
C MET A 31 3.14 9.90 -23.87
N HIS A 32 2.19 10.84 -23.89
CA HIS A 32 1.24 11.00 -22.79
C HIS A 32 0.20 9.90 -22.73
N TYR A 33 -0.13 9.33 -23.89
CA TYR A 33 -1.03 8.20 -23.99
C TYR A 33 -0.26 6.99 -24.50
N SER A 34 -0.12 6.00 -23.63
CA SER A 34 0.39 4.69 -24.00
C SER A 34 -0.77 3.79 -24.37
N GLN A 35 -0.60 2.96 -25.42
CA GLN A 35 -1.54 1.88 -25.70
C GLN A 35 -1.41 0.73 -24.69
N SER A 36 -0.36 0.73 -23.87
CA SER A 36 -0.18 -0.23 -22.79
C SER A 36 -1.18 0.03 -21.68
N PHE A 37 -1.69 -1.04 -21.11
CA PHE A 37 -2.58 -0.95 -19.94
C PHE A 37 -1.79 -0.56 -18.70
N LYS A 38 -2.32 0.40 -17.96
CA LYS A 38 -1.82 0.71 -16.62
C LYS A 38 -2.47 -0.23 -15.59
N SER A 39 -1.87 -0.30 -14.43
CA SER A 39 -2.48 -1.02 -13.30
C SER A 39 -3.90 -0.49 -13.06
N GLN A 40 -4.86 -1.39 -12.94
CA GLN A 40 -6.29 -1.09 -12.73
C GLN A 40 -7.05 -0.51 -13.94
N GLU A 41 -6.43 -0.39 -15.10
CA GLU A 41 -7.17 -0.10 -16.34
C GLU A 41 -7.74 -1.38 -16.95
N PRO A 42 -9.00 -1.37 -17.38
CA PRO A 42 -9.54 -2.52 -18.12
C PRO A 42 -8.81 -2.68 -19.46
N PRO A 43 -8.54 -3.91 -19.90
CA PRO A 43 -7.92 -4.16 -21.18
C PRO A 43 -8.74 -3.55 -22.32
N ARG A 44 -8.13 -2.71 -23.14
CA ARG A 44 -8.80 -2.06 -24.28
C ARG A 44 -8.80 -2.93 -25.53
N LEU A 45 -7.80 -3.81 -25.63
CA LEU A 45 -7.62 -4.73 -26.75
C LEU A 45 -7.46 -6.14 -26.20
N ALA A 46 -8.32 -7.02 -26.64
CA ALA A 46 -8.11 -8.45 -26.44
C ALA A 46 -7.10 -8.97 -27.47
N PRO A 47 -6.27 -9.97 -27.14
CA PRO A 47 -5.47 -10.63 -28.14
C PRO A 47 -6.38 -11.26 -29.20
N PRO A 48 -5.92 -11.41 -30.44
CA PRO A 48 -6.67 -12.15 -31.48
C PRO A 48 -7.10 -13.52 -30.97
N ALA A 49 -8.28 -13.99 -31.41
CA ALA A 49 -8.84 -15.25 -30.93
C ALA A 49 -7.92 -16.46 -31.16
N ASP A 50 -7.11 -16.39 -32.21
CA ASP A 50 -6.17 -17.44 -32.61
C ASP A 50 -4.73 -17.18 -32.09
N SER A 51 -4.55 -16.22 -31.18
CA SER A 51 -3.23 -15.96 -30.63
C SER A 51 -2.81 -17.08 -29.69
N VAL A 52 -1.67 -17.66 -29.96
CA VAL A 52 -1.02 -18.66 -29.10
C VAL A 52 -0.01 -17.93 -28.23
N VAL A 53 -0.09 -18.14 -26.92
CA VAL A 53 0.92 -17.62 -25.99
C VAL A 53 2.25 -18.30 -26.33
N PHE A 54 3.19 -17.53 -26.86
CA PHE A 54 4.55 -18.02 -27.05
C PHE A 54 5.27 -18.00 -25.71
N SER A 55 5.46 -19.17 -25.11
CA SER A 55 6.46 -19.32 -24.06
C SER A 55 7.81 -19.52 -24.75
N SER A 56 8.76 -18.64 -24.51
CA SER A 56 10.14 -18.78 -25.02
C SER A 56 10.89 -19.99 -24.44
N ALA A 57 10.29 -20.71 -23.53
CA ALA A 57 10.71 -22.00 -23.06
C ALA A 57 10.46 -23.02 -24.17
N GLY A 58 11.45 -23.24 -25.02
CA GLY A 58 11.43 -24.27 -26.07
C GLY A 58 11.43 -25.70 -25.56
N ASP A 59 11.15 -25.88 -24.29
CA ASP A 59 11.06 -27.18 -23.64
C ASP A 59 9.76 -27.23 -22.82
N PRO A 60 8.82 -28.13 -23.16
CA PRO A 60 7.62 -28.33 -22.36
C PRO A 60 7.89 -28.72 -20.91
N ASP A 61 9.09 -29.18 -20.60
CA ASP A 61 9.55 -29.52 -19.25
C ASP A 61 10.22 -28.33 -18.54
N GLN A 62 10.46 -27.21 -19.21
CA GLN A 62 10.82 -25.96 -18.55
C GLN A 62 9.57 -25.32 -17.91
N VAL A 63 9.05 -25.97 -16.92
CA VAL A 63 8.29 -25.31 -15.88
C VAL A 63 9.16 -24.14 -15.43
N LEU A 64 8.61 -22.92 -15.39
CA LEU A 64 9.24 -21.80 -14.71
C LEU A 64 9.61 -22.31 -13.31
N VAL A 65 10.83 -22.77 -13.16
CA VAL A 65 11.36 -23.07 -11.84
C VAL A 65 11.45 -21.71 -11.19
N VAL A 66 10.44 -21.40 -10.38
CA VAL A 66 10.58 -20.30 -9.42
C VAL A 66 11.83 -20.65 -8.64
N PRO A 67 12.91 -19.85 -8.70
CA PRO A 67 14.11 -20.13 -7.95
C PRO A 67 13.71 -20.44 -6.53
N ASP A 68 14.26 -21.52 -5.95
CA ASP A 68 14.05 -21.82 -4.54
C ASP A 68 14.24 -20.51 -3.77
N LYS A 69 13.23 -20.15 -3.01
CA LYS A 69 13.24 -18.93 -2.23
C LYS A 69 14.44 -19.03 -1.29
N GLN A 70 15.53 -18.36 -1.66
CA GLN A 70 16.70 -18.30 -0.79
C GLN A 70 16.23 -17.62 0.49
N GLU A 71 16.27 -18.36 1.60
CA GLU A 71 16.02 -17.78 2.91
C GLU A 71 17.04 -16.68 3.13
N ARG A 72 16.53 -15.46 3.15
CA ARG A 72 17.36 -14.27 3.36
C ARG A 72 17.74 -14.23 4.84
N ALA A 73 19.03 -14.08 5.11
CA ALA A 73 19.47 -13.83 6.48
C ALA A 73 18.83 -12.54 7.00
N TYR A 74 18.38 -12.56 8.25
CA TYR A 74 17.82 -11.37 8.89
C TYR A 74 18.82 -10.20 8.89
N ASP A 75 18.35 -9.06 8.40
CA ASP A 75 19.09 -7.79 8.40
C ASP A 75 18.23 -6.70 9.06
N PRO A 76 18.63 -6.21 10.25
CA PRO A 76 17.86 -5.22 10.98
C PRO A 76 17.70 -3.88 10.22
N VAL A 77 18.59 -3.56 9.29
CA VAL A 77 18.47 -2.35 8.48
C VAL A 77 17.37 -2.51 7.43
N VAL A 78 17.35 -3.65 6.76
CA VAL A 78 16.30 -3.97 5.78
C VAL A 78 14.94 -4.09 6.48
N ALA A 79 14.88 -4.85 7.56
CA ALA A 79 13.67 -5.05 8.34
C ALA A 79 13.14 -3.74 8.95
N GLY A 80 14.03 -2.89 9.45
CA GLY A 80 13.69 -1.56 9.94
C GLY A 80 13.14 -0.64 8.85
N ASN A 81 13.63 -0.75 7.62
CA ASN A 81 13.07 -0.03 6.47
C ASN A 81 11.68 -0.55 6.11
N LEU A 82 11.46 -1.87 6.11
CA LEU A 82 10.15 -2.48 5.89
C LEU A 82 9.15 -2.02 6.95
N PHE A 83 9.54 -2.01 8.24
CA PHE A 83 8.72 -1.49 9.33
C PHE A 83 8.40 -0.02 9.13
N ARG A 84 9.39 0.81 8.81
CA ARG A 84 9.23 2.25 8.64
C ARG A 84 8.25 2.57 7.51
N VAL A 85 8.30 1.85 6.40
CA VAL A 85 7.44 2.10 5.23
C VAL A 85 6.02 1.62 5.46
N ASN A 86 5.83 0.44 6.06
CA ASN A 86 4.54 -0.22 6.11
C ASN A 86 3.81 -0.05 7.45
N CYS A 87 4.54 0.06 8.56
CA CYS A 87 3.96 -0.03 9.91
C CYS A 87 3.96 1.30 10.65
N SER A 88 5.02 2.13 10.45
CA SER A 88 5.23 3.34 11.26
C SER A 88 4.15 4.40 11.12
N VAL A 89 3.38 4.40 10.03
CA VAL A 89 2.28 5.34 9.81
C VAL A 89 1.23 5.25 10.91
N CYS A 90 1.00 4.03 11.42
CA CYS A 90 0.08 3.74 12.52
C CYS A 90 0.83 3.54 13.85
N HIS A 91 1.88 2.72 13.86
CA HIS A 91 2.57 2.34 15.09
C HIS A 91 3.63 3.35 15.56
N GLY A 92 3.97 4.35 14.74
CA GLY A 92 5.07 5.27 15.02
C GLY A 92 6.44 4.71 14.65
N ILE A 93 7.42 5.59 14.50
CA ILE A 93 8.79 5.19 14.15
C ILE A 93 9.42 4.38 15.29
N GLY A 94 9.08 4.72 16.54
CA GLY A 94 9.52 4.01 17.74
C GLY A 94 8.61 2.85 18.14
N GLY A 95 7.50 2.62 17.45
CA GLY A 95 6.57 1.54 17.77
C GLY A 95 5.62 1.79 18.93
N HIS A 96 5.53 3.02 19.44
CA HIS A 96 4.73 3.38 20.63
C HIS A 96 3.24 3.63 20.35
N GLY A 97 2.75 3.33 19.14
CA GLY A 97 1.35 3.56 18.78
C GLY A 97 1.00 5.03 18.52
N ASP A 98 2.00 5.87 18.29
CA ASP A 98 1.91 7.31 18.10
C ASP A 98 2.06 7.76 16.64
N GLY A 99 1.81 6.85 15.70
CA GLY A 99 1.92 7.11 14.26
C GLY A 99 1.07 8.30 13.80
N LYS A 100 1.49 8.93 12.73
CA LYS A 100 0.90 10.19 12.23
C LYS A 100 -0.61 10.10 11.97
N ILE A 101 -1.12 8.93 11.59
CA ILE A 101 -2.54 8.72 11.29
C ILE A 101 -3.39 8.53 12.56
N VAL A 102 -2.77 8.19 13.71
CA VAL A 102 -3.49 7.81 14.93
C VAL A 102 -4.43 8.91 15.39
N ARG A 103 -3.98 10.15 15.35
CA ARG A 103 -4.83 11.30 15.74
C ARG A 103 -6.11 11.39 14.92
N HIS A 104 -6.06 10.99 13.64
CA HIS A 104 -7.26 10.96 12.79
C HIS A 104 -8.12 9.74 13.10
N LEU A 105 -7.52 8.58 13.32
CA LEU A 105 -8.25 7.34 13.60
C LEU A 105 -8.99 7.41 14.95
N THR A 106 -8.36 7.99 15.96
CA THR A 106 -8.92 8.10 17.32
C THR A 106 -9.82 9.31 17.54
N SER A 107 -9.99 10.15 16.52
CA SER A 107 -10.86 11.33 16.60
C SER A 107 -12.33 10.94 16.53
N THR A 108 -13.15 11.54 17.39
CA THR A 108 -14.62 11.44 17.33
C THR A 108 -15.20 12.07 16.06
N ALA A 109 -14.44 12.91 15.36
CA ALA A 109 -14.79 13.49 14.07
C ALA A 109 -14.29 12.64 12.88
N SER A 110 -13.69 11.48 13.12
CA SER A 110 -13.24 10.58 12.04
C SER A 110 -14.44 10.03 11.27
N TYR A 111 -14.24 9.71 9.98
CA TYR A 111 -15.28 9.07 9.18
C TYR A 111 -15.79 7.79 9.84
N TRP A 112 -14.91 6.99 10.44
CA TRP A 112 -15.29 5.78 11.15
C TRP A 112 -16.20 6.10 12.34
N ALA A 113 -15.84 7.06 13.17
CA ALA A 113 -16.66 7.44 14.32
C ALA A 113 -18.05 7.92 13.88
N THR A 114 -18.15 8.68 12.79
CA THR A 114 -19.44 9.16 12.27
C THR A 114 -20.35 8.02 11.76
N THR A 115 -19.76 6.90 11.32
CA THR A 115 -20.48 5.73 10.85
C THR A 115 -20.69 4.65 11.93
N ASN A 116 -20.13 4.86 13.12
CA ASN A 116 -20.08 3.88 14.21
C ASN A 116 -20.54 4.49 15.54
N ASP A 117 -21.67 5.15 15.53
CA ASP A 117 -22.32 5.77 16.70
C ASP A 117 -21.40 6.70 17.51
N GLY A 118 -20.51 7.41 16.84
CA GLY A 118 -19.56 8.30 17.49
C GLY A 118 -18.35 7.61 18.13
N THR A 119 -18.22 6.30 17.97
CA THR A 119 -17.12 5.52 18.57
C THR A 119 -15.91 5.50 17.63
N PRO A 120 -14.80 6.17 17.96
CA PRO A 120 -13.59 6.15 17.16
C PRO A 120 -12.82 4.82 17.32
N TYR A 121 -11.80 4.62 16.48
CA TYR A 121 -10.87 3.52 16.68
C TYR A 121 -10.02 3.74 17.95
N ILE A 122 -9.58 2.63 18.51
CA ILE A 122 -8.57 2.62 19.57
C ILE A 122 -7.19 2.78 18.93
N ALA A 123 -6.30 3.50 19.59
CA ALA A 123 -4.91 3.63 19.14
C ALA A 123 -4.24 2.25 18.98
N PRO A 124 -3.34 2.09 18.03
CA PRO A 124 -2.54 0.87 17.91
C PRO A 124 -1.77 0.61 19.23
N PRO A 125 -1.57 -0.66 19.59
CA PRO A 125 -0.79 -0.97 20.79
C PRO A 125 0.67 -0.50 20.66
N ASP A 126 1.27 -0.19 21.79
CA ASP A 126 2.71 -0.02 21.90
C ASP A 126 3.39 -1.37 21.67
N LEU A 127 4.25 -1.45 20.64
CA LEU A 127 4.93 -2.67 20.25
C LEU A 127 6.19 -2.95 21.09
N VAL A 128 6.67 -1.94 21.83
CA VAL A 128 7.88 -2.05 22.63
C VAL A 128 7.55 -2.38 24.09
N GLU A 129 6.59 -1.69 24.67
CA GLU A 129 6.32 -1.78 26.12
C GLU A 129 5.07 -2.57 26.46
N SER A 130 4.15 -2.78 25.49
CA SER A 130 2.92 -3.51 25.75
C SER A 130 3.16 -4.95 26.19
N ALA A 131 2.61 -5.31 27.34
CA ALA A 131 2.65 -6.69 27.82
C ALA A 131 2.01 -7.67 26.82
N ALA A 132 0.96 -7.26 26.12
CA ALA A 132 0.32 -8.08 25.10
C ALA A 132 1.27 -8.39 23.94
N THR A 133 2.05 -7.42 23.49
CA THR A 133 3.06 -7.62 22.45
C THR A 133 4.20 -8.52 22.93
N ARG A 134 4.70 -8.27 24.13
CA ARG A 134 5.82 -9.01 24.71
C ARG A 134 5.50 -10.49 25.03
N LEU A 135 4.23 -10.78 25.30
CA LEU A 135 3.77 -12.16 25.59
C LEU A 135 3.37 -12.91 24.32
N THR A 136 3.30 -12.25 23.16
CA THR A 136 2.99 -12.88 21.90
C THR A 136 4.25 -13.53 21.33
N ASP A 137 4.15 -14.76 20.90
CA ASP A 137 5.25 -15.44 20.21
C ASP A 137 5.37 -14.96 18.76
N HIS A 138 6.52 -15.18 18.13
CA HIS A 138 6.83 -14.72 16.78
C HIS A 138 5.85 -15.25 15.74
N ASP A 139 5.50 -16.52 15.78
CA ASP A 139 4.64 -17.13 14.75
C ASP A 139 3.20 -16.60 14.86
N THR A 140 2.72 -16.41 16.08
CA THR A 140 1.42 -15.76 16.33
C THR A 140 1.42 -14.31 15.81
N MET A 141 2.50 -13.57 16.03
CA MET A 141 2.63 -12.22 15.50
C MET A 141 2.67 -12.19 13.98
N VAL A 142 3.40 -13.11 13.35
CA VAL A 142 3.42 -13.27 11.88
C VAL A 142 2.01 -13.55 11.35
N ALA A 143 1.29 -14.49 11.97
CA ALA A 143 -0.09 -14.81 11.56
C ALA A 143 -1.02 -13.59 11.72
N PHE A 144 -0.87 -12.82 12.79
CA PHE A 144 -1.65 -11.62 13.04
C PHE A 144 -1.37 -10.53 12.00
N VAL A 145 -0.10 -10.26 11.69
CA VAL A 145 0.29 -9.28 10.67
C VAL A 145 -0.18 -9.71 9.27
N THR A 146 -0.08 -11.02 8.99
CA THR A 146 -0.52 -11.60 7.70
C THR A 146 -2.01 -11.43 7.49
N SER A 147 -2.83 -11.77 8.50
CA SER A 147 -4.29 -11.73 8.40
C SER A 147 -4.88 -10.34 8.63
N GLY A 148 -4.16 -9.47 9.34
CA GLY A 148 -4.66 -8.18 9.78
C GLY A 148 -5.74 -8.28 10.86
N ALA A 149 -6.13 -7.15 11.42
CA ALA A 149 -7.24 -7.07 12.37
C ALA A 149 -7.84 -5.68 12.43
N ARG A 150 -9.15 -5.57 12.41
CA ARG A 150 -9.89 -4.30 12.49
C ARG A 150 -9.38 -3.27 11.46
N VAL A 151 -8.63 -2.28 11.91
CA VAL A 151 -8.03 -1.21 11.09
C VAL A 151 -6.73 -1.63 10.44
N MET A 152 -6.03 -2.61 11.02
CA MET A 152 -4.78 -3.12 10.48
C MET A 152 -5.04 -3.95 9.23
N PRO A 153 -4.53 -3.54 8.06
CA PRO A 153 -4.76 -4.28 6.83
C PRO A 153 -4.07 -5.65 6.85
N PRO A 154 -4.58 -6.62 6.07
CA PRO A 154 -3.94 -7.93 5.90
C PRO A 154 -2.68 -7.80 5.06
N PHE A 155 -1.52 -7.70 5.70
CA PHE A 155 -0.25 -7.50 5.01
C PHE A 155 0.20 -8.70 4.17
N GLY A 156 -0.33 -9.90 4.40
CA GLY A 156 -0.08 -11.06 3.55
C GLY A 156 -0.50 -10.89 2.08
N LYS A 157 -1.29 -9.84 1.76
CA LYS A 157 -1.62 -9.46 0.38
C LYS A 157 -0.62 -8.47 -0.23
N LEU A 158 0.23 -7.86 0.58
CA LEU A 158 1.10 -6.76 0.19
C LEU A 158 2.58 -7.12 0.31
N LEU A 159 2.92 -7.96 1.27
CA LEU A 159 4.28 -8.35 1.62
C LEU A 159 4.44 -9.86 1.50
N SER A 160 5.67 -10.31 1.22
CA SER A 160 6.00 -11.73 1.30
C SER A 160 5.99 -12.20 2.76
N GLU A 161 5.80 -13.49 2.96
CA GLU A 161 5.88 -14.08 4.31
C GLU A 161 7.23 -13.81 4.97
N GLU A 162 8.30 -13.81 4.18
CA GLU A 162 9.65 -13.51 4.63
C GLU A 162 9.81 -12.07 5.11
N ASP A 163 9.27 -11.11 4.34
CA ASP A 163 9.30 -9.70 4.74
C ASP A 163 8.50 -9.49 6.04
N ILE A 164 7.37 -10.19 6.19
CA ILE A 164 6.58 -10.15 7.43
C ILE A 164 7.38 -10.73 8.60
N ARG A 165 8.07 -11.88 8.40
CA ARG A 165 8.94 -12.46 9.43
C ARG A 165 10.09 -11.54 9.81
N GLU A 166 10.70 -10.87 8.85
CA GLU A 166 11.74 -9.88 9.14
C GLU A 166 11.23 -8.70 9.94
N ILE A 167 10.05 -8.18 9.60
CA ILE A 167 9.40 -7.10 10.39
C ILE A 167 9.15 -7.57 11.83
N VAL A 168 8.65 -8.79 12.01
CA VAL A 168 8.40 -9.34 13.35
C VAL A 168 9.70 -9.52 14.11
N ASN A 169 10.73 -10.09 13.47
CA ASN A 169 12.06 -10.20 14.08
C ASN A 169 12.58 -8.82 14.54
N TYR A 170 12.41 -7.78 13.70
CA TYR A 170 12.81 -6.42 14.04
C TYR A 170 12.06 -5.86 15.25
N ILE A 171 10.77 -6.17 15.40
CA ILE A 171 9.98 -5.73 16.56
C ILE A 171 10.53 -6.33 17.85
N PHE A 172 10.97 -7.59 17.82
CA PHE A 172 11.48 -8.30 19.01
C PHE A 172 12.99 -8.21 19.23
N ASP A 173 13.73 -7.70 18.24
CA ASP A 173 15.18 -7.57 18.34
C ASP A 173 15.55 -6.50 19.39
N ALA A 174 16.17 -6.97 20.48
CA ALA A 174 16.55 -6.15 21.61
C ALA A 174 17.86 -5.36 21.42
N GLU A 175 18.63 -5.68 20.36
CA GLU A 175 19.95 -5.05 20.15
C GLU A 175 19.92 -4.01 19.04
N ALA A 176 19.41 -4.38 17.87
CA ALA A 176 19.41 -3.55 16.67
C ALA A 176 18.00 -3.23 16.16
N GLY A 177 16.99 -3.80 16.76
CA GLY A 177 15.59 -3.66 16.36
C GLY A 177 14.83 -2.54 17.05
N LEU A 178 13.52 -2.67 17.00
CA LEU A 178 12.59 -1.70 17.58
C LEU A 178 12.68 -1.68 19.12
N SER A 179 12.82 -2.85 19.74
CA SER A 179 12.91 -2.99 21.22
C SER A 179 14.25 -2.58 21.79
N GLY A 180 15.26 -2.34 20.96
CA GLY A 180 16.59 -1.90 21.38
C GLY A 180 16.81 -0.39 21.33
N ARG A 181 15.80 0.38 20.97
CA ARG A 181 15.88 1.85 20.79
C ARG A 181 15.32 2.61 21.97
#